data_47839cc1961629f8156a2b2e569e90ec
#
_entry.id   47839cc1961629f8156a2b2e569e90ec
#
_cell.length_a   1.000
_cell.length_b   1.000
_cell.length_c   1.000
_cell.angle_alpha   90.00
_cell.angle_beta   90.00
_cell.angle_gamma   90.00
#
_symmetry.space_group_name_H-M   'P 1'
#
loop_
_entity.id
_entity.type
_entity.pdbx_description
1 polymer ?
#
loop_
_entity_poly.entity_id
_entity_poly.type
_entity_poly.pdbx_seq_one_letter_code
_entity_poly.pdbx_strand_id
1 'polypeptide(L)'
;MNLLTEKLFPFIGTEHLKLYSTLSDMKIFLKENSIKYSVEVWSNKECTNPMPWTIIHIDSVISLFFANDKLFKIVVFEGYIGSLDNGIKTGMLISKALEKDSSLCYDDWNEDYESDGYWIEEDNATSSVSSISIFIPEVLNDEVFEQYCW
;
A
#
# COMPACT_ATOMS: atom_id res chain seq x y z
N MET A 1 6.06 20.26 -1.78
CA MET A 1 5.90 18.79 -1.74
C MET A 1 4.43 18.46 -1.53
N ASN A 2 3.89 17.57 -2.34
CA ASN A 2 2.51 17.07 -2.19
C ASN A 2 2.52 15.54 -2.33
N LEU A 3 2.43 14.85 -1.20
CA LEU A 3 2.45 13.38 -1.16
C LEU A 3 1.33 12.73 -1.97
N LEU A 4 0.18 13.42 -2.13
CA LEU A 4 -0.99 12.89 -2.83
C LEU A 4 -0.82 12.81 -4.36
N THR A 5 0.21 13.45 -4.91
CA THR A 5 0.45 13.52 -6.36
C THR A 5 1.66 12.71 -6.83
N GLU A 6 2.35 12.05 -5.90
CA GLU A 6 3.56 11.29 -6.22
C GLU A 6 3.25 10.02 -7.00
N LYS A 7 4.17 9.61 -7.85
CA LYS A 7 4.08 8.31 -8.52
C LYS A 7 4.37 7.16 -7.55
N LEU A 8 3.65 6.07 -7.72
CA LEU A 8 3.85 4.83 -6.99
C LEU A 8 4.74 3.89 -7.83
N PHE A 9 5.83 3.43 -7.23
CA PHE A 9 6.74 2.48 -7.84
C PHE A 9 6.73 1.18 -7.05
N PRO A 10 6.23 0.07 -7.64
CA PRO A 10 6.26 -1.25 -7.00
C PRO A 10 7.66 -1.58 -6.47
N PHE A 11 7.73 -2.16 -5.27
CA PHE A 11 8.96 -2.54 -4.56
C PHE A 11 9.85 -1.37 -4.10
N ILE A 12 9.52 -0.13 -4.43
CA ILE A 12 10.36 1.06 -4.15
C ILE A 12 9.64 2.04 -3.21
N GLY A 13 8.40 2.39 -3.50
CA GLY A 13 7.64 3.42 -2.79
C GLY A 13 7.29 4.59 -3.68
N THR A 14 7.31 5.80 -3.10
CA THR A 14 7.11 7.06 -3.83
C THR A 14 8.39 7.91 -3.79
N GLU A 15 8.33 9.15 -4.23
CA GLU A 15 9.47 10.07 -4.14
C GLU A 15 9.91 10.27 -2.68
N HIS A 16 8.98 10.46 -1.76
CA HIS A 16 9.27 10.76 -0.36
C HIS A 16 8.92 9.64 0.63
N LEU A 17 8.02 8.73 0.27
CA LEU A 17 7.62 7.59 1.10
C LEU A 17 8.32 6.33 0.59
N LYS A 18 9.48 6.02 1.14
CA LYS A 18 10.29 4.88 0.68
C LYS A 18 9.96 3.60 1.45
N LEU A 19 9.72 2.51 0.72
CA LEU A 19 9.68 1.19 1.34
C LEU A 19 11.00 0.89 2.04
N TYR A 20 10.96 0.08 3.08
CA TYR A 20 12.05 -0.20 4.03
C TYR A 20 12.42 0.93 4.98
N SER A 21 11.82 2.12 4.90
CA SER A 21 12.03 3.18 5.89
C SER A 21 11.66 2.71 7.29
N THR A 22 12.39 3.18 8.30
CA THR A 22 12.03 2.90 9.69
C THR A 22 10.84 3.76 10.13
N LEU A 23 10.11 3.28 11.12
CA LEU A 23 8.99 4.03 11.71
C LEU A 23 9.47 5.38 12.27
N SER A 24 10.64 5.39 12.94
CA SER A 24 11.22 6.60 13.53
C SER A 24 11.55 7.64 12.46
N ASP A 25 12.24 7.25 11.39
CA ASP A 25 12.60 8.17 10.30
C ASP A 25 11.35 8.73 9.61
N MET A 26 10.33 7.90 9.42
CA MET A 26 9.07 8.35 8.82
C MET A 26 8.37 9.37 9.71
N LYS A 27 8.28 9.15 11.02
CA LYS A 27 7.69 10.12 11.96
C LYS A 27 8.45 11.45 11.98
N ILE A 28 9.79 11.41 11.92
CA ILE A 28 10.62 12.61 11.83
C ILE A 28 10.30 13.37 10.54
N PHE A 29 10.31 12.66 9.41
CA PHE A 29 9.99 13.25 8.10
C PHE A 29 8.62 13.93 8.09
N LEU A 30 7.57 13.25 8.57
CA LEU A 30 6.22 13.80 8.61
C LEU A 30 6.14 15.05 9.50
N LYS A 31 6.80 15.02 10.66
CA LYS A 31 6.86 16.16 11.58
C LYS A 31 7.59 17.35 10.98
N GLU A 32 8.76 17.14 10.38
CA GLU A 32 9.57 18.21 9.77
C GLU A 32 8.84 18.88 8.60
N ASN A 33 7.99 18.16 7.90
CA ASN A 33 7.18 18.69 6.80
C ASN A 33 5.76 19.13 7.21
N SER A 34 5.48 19.17 8.53
CA SER A 34 4.19 19.59 9.08
C SER A 34 2.99 18.79 8.55
N ILE A 35 3.21 17.51 8.22
CA ILE A 35 2.18 16.59 7.74
C ILE A 35 1.47 15.99 8.94
N LYS A 36 0.15 16.16 9.00
CA LYS A 36 -0.69 15.55 10.03
C LYS A 36 -0.93 14.09 9.74
N TYR A 37 -0.89 13.26 10.78
CA TYR A 37 -1.15 11.83 10.67
C TYR A 37 -1.74 11.29 11.96
N SER A 38 -2.37 10.13 11.87
CA SER A 38 -2.78 9.31 13.00
C SER A 38 -2.05 7.97 13.00
N VAL A 39 -1.99 7.32 14.15
CA VAL A 39 -1.30 6.04 14.34
C VAL A 39 -2.29 5.00 14.86
N GLU A 40 -2.29 3.84 14.23
CA GLU A 40 -3.04 2.67 14.67
C GLU A 40 -2.07 1.50 14.88
N VAL A 41 -2.29 0.69 15.91
CA VAL A 41 -1.54 -0.55 16.13
C VAL A 41 -2.50 -1.72 15.98
N TRP A 42 -2.13 -2.67 15.16
CA TRP A 42 -2.92 -3.87 14.90
C TRP A 42 -2.06 -5.13 15.10
N SER A 43 -2.66 -6.16 15.65
CA SER A 43 -2.00 -7.46 15.87
C SER A 43 -2.94 -8.59 15.47
N ASN A 44 -2.47 -9.52 14.62
CA ASN A 44 -3.21 -10.71 14.26
C ASN A 44 -3.08 -11.76 15.37
N LYS A 45 -4.12 -11.89 16.18
CA LYS A 45 -4.14 -12.82 17.31
C LYS A 45 -4.24 -14.29 16.91
N GLU A 46 -4.59 -14.57 15.66
CA GLU A 46 -4.71 -15.95 15.13
C GLU A 46 -3.35 -16.52 14.71
N CYS A 47 -2.34 -15.67 14.57
CA CYS A 47 -0.98 -16.12 14.23
C CYS A 47 -0.26 -16.70 15.45
N THR A 48 0.51 -17.75 15.25
CA THR A 48 1.32 -18.40 16.30
C THR A 48 2.40 -17.47 16.85
N ASN A 49 2.91 -16.56 16.03
CA ASN A 49 3.93 -15.57 16.39
C ASN A 49 3.56 -14.21 15.77
N PRO A 50 2.52 -13.53 16.32
CA PRO A 50 2.01 -12.32 15.71
C PRO A 50 3.03 -11.18 15.79
N MET A 51 3.37 -10.61 14.63
CA MET A 51 4.13 -9.37 14.52
C MET A 51 3.13 -8.22 14.54
N PRO A 52 3.18 -7.31 15.53
CA PRO A 52 2.28 -6.16 15.52
C PRO A 52 2.61 -5.22 14.36
N TRP A 53 1.56 -4.74 13.70
CA TRP A 53 1.69 -3.68 12.70
C TRP A 53 1.48 -2.33 13.33
N THR A 54 2.29 -1.37 12.94
CA THR A 54 2.01 0.05 13.17
C THR A 54 1.57 0.66 11.84
N ILE A 55 0.41 1.29 11.84
CA ILE A 55 -0.14 1.88 10.62
C ILE A 55 -0.22 3.38 10.83
N ILE A 56 0.40 4.14 9.91
CA ILE A 56 0.27 5.60 9.86
C ILE A 56 -0.76 5.94 8.78
N HIS A 57 -1.77 6.72 9.15
CA HIS A 57 -2.80 7.22 8.24
C HIS A 57 -2.59 8.71 7.98
N ILE A 58 -2.53 9.10 6.70
CA ILE A 58 -2.39 10.49 6.25
C ILE A 58 -3.65 10.85 5.44
N ASP A 59 -4.42 11.83 5.94
CA ASP A 59 -5.62 12.38 5.30
C ASP A 59 -6.69 11.34 4.88
N SER A 60 -6.71 10.16 5.51
CA SER A 60 -7.55 9.01 5.11
C SER A 60 -7.34 8.57 3.64
N VAL A 61 -6.26 9.00 3.01
CA VAL A 61 -5.93 8.76 1.60
C VAL A 61 -4.69 7.87 1.46
N ILE A 62 -3.75 7.95 2.40
CA ILE A 62 -2.54 7.12 2.42
C ILE A 62 -2.45 6.37 3.74
N SER A 63 -2.17 5.07 3.67
CA SER A 63 -1.86 4.24 4.83
C SER A 63 -0.48 3.61 4.67
N LEU A 64 0.37 3.78 5.67
CA LEU A 64 1.73 3.27 5.71
C LEU A 64 1.80 2.15 6.75
N PHE A 65 2.13 0.95 6.32
CA PHE A 65 2.16 -0.25 7.17
C PHE A 65 3.58 -0.61 7.54
N PHE A 66 3.86 -0.61 8.84
CA PHE A 66 5.16 -0.96 9.41
C PHE A 66 5.08 -2.28 10.18
N ALA A 67 6.03 -3.15 9.94
CA ALA A 67 6.27 -4.34 10.73
C ALA A 67 7.78 -4.59 10.81
N ASN A 68 8.26 -5.10 11.94
CA ASN A 68 9.69 -5.34 12.16
C ASN A 68 10.55 -4.11 11.82
N ASP A 69 10.08 -2.94 12.27
CA ASP A 69 10.71 -1.62 12.06
C ASP A 69 11.01 -1.28 10.60
N LYS A 70 10.14 -1.71 9.68
CA LYS A 70 10.25 -1.34 8.27
C LYS A 70 8.89 -1.06 7.66
N LEU A 71 8.84 -0.07 6.78
CA LEU A 71 7.69 0.19 5.93
C LEU A 71 7.62 -0.91 4.88
N PHE A 72 6.65 -1.83 5.03
CA PHE A 72 6.54 -2.96 4.12
C PHE A 72 5.44 -2.80 3.07
N LYS A 73 4.46 -1.92 3.32
CA LYS A 73 3.34 -1.70 2.40
C LYS A 73 2.84 -0.26 2.48
N ILE A 74 2.53 0.31 1.32
CA ILE A 74 1.85 1.59 1.17
C ILE A 74 0.54 1.33 0.44
N VAL A 75 -0.56 1.79 1.02
CA VAL A 75 -1.89 1.73 0.40
C VAL A 75 -2.38 3.15 0.16
N VAL A 76 -2.85 3.40 -1.06
CA VAL A 76 -3.50 4.67 -1.41
C VAL A 76 -4.95 4.41 -1.76
N PHE A 77 -5.82 5.33 -1.36
CA PHE A 77 -7.27 5.24 -1.50
C PHE A 77 -7.81 6.36 -2.39
N GLU A 78 -9.12 6.37 -2.59
CA GLU A 78 -9.80 7.44 -3.30
C GLU A 78 -9.40 8.81 -2.74
N GLY A 79 -9.12 9.75 -3.63
CA GLY A 79 -8.55 11.06 -3.29
C GLY A 79 -7.04 11.16 -3.58
N TYR A 80 -6.36 10.03 -3.78
CA TYR A 80 -4.98 10.05 -4.27
C TYR A 80 -4.94 10.43 -5.74
N ILE A 81 -4.14 11.43 -6.09
CA ILE A 81 -4.08 12.00 -7.45
C ILE A 81 -2.99 11.35 -8.29
N GLY A 82 -1.92 10.87 -7.64
CA GLY A 82 -0.83 10.17 -8.30
C GLY A 82 -1.26 8.84 -8.92
N SER A 83 -0.36 8.19 -9.60
CA SER A 83 -0.60 6.92 -10.29
C SER A 83 0.58 5.97 -10.13
N LEU A 84 0.36 4.69 -10.43
CA LEU A 84 1.45 3.77 -10.77
C LEU A 84 2.19 4.30 -12.01
N ASP A 85 3.40 3.84 -12.20
CA ASP A 85 4.22 4.19 -13.37
C ASP A 85 3.58 3.78 -14.70
N ASN A 86 2.73 2.73 -14.71
CA ASN A 86 1.95 2.31 -15.87
C ASN A 86 0.66 3.13 -16.09
N GLY A 87 0.38 4.12 -15.22
CA GLY A 87 -0.75 5.03 -15.34
C GLY A 87 -2.03 4.58 -14.63
N ILE A 88 -2.03 3.43 -13.94
CA ILE A 88 -3.18 3.01 -13.12
C ILE A 88 -3.30 3.92 -11.89
N LYS A 89 -4.51 4.39 -11.62
CA LYS A 89 -4.82 5.29 -10.50
C LYS A 89 -6.17 4.95 -9.86
N THR A 90 -6.37 5.39 -8.63
CA THR A 90 -7.65 5.26 -7.94
C THR A 90 -8.75 6.02 -8.68
N GLY A 91 -9.98 5.50 -8.64
CA GLY A 91 -11.12 6.05 -9.36
C GLY A 91 -11.21 5.65 -10.85
N MET A 92 -10.17 5.03 -11.40
CA MET A 92 -10.18 4.50 -12.76
C MET A 92 -11.09 3.26 -12.83
N LEU A 93 -11.80 3.07 -13.94
CA LEU A 93 -12.55 1.83 -14.16
C LEU A 93 -11.60 0.62 -14.19
N ILE A 94 -12.01 -0.48 -13.58
CA ILE A 94 -11.22 -1.74 -13.58
C ILE A 94 -10.91 -2.19 -15.01
N SER A 95 -11.89 -2.07 -15.92
CA SER A 95 -11.67 -2.41 -17.34
C SER A 95 -10.51 -1.63 -17.96
N LYS A 96 -10.34 -0.37 -17.59
CA LYS A 96 -9.22 0.47 -18.05
C LYS A 96 -7.88 0.08 -17.40
N ALA A 97 -7.92 -0.29 -16.12
CA ALA A 97 -6.72 -0.80 -15.44
C ALA A 97 -6.22 -2.10 -16.10
N LEU A 98 -7.11 -3.02 -16.43
CA LEU A 98 -6.79 -4.27 -17.12
C LEU A 98 -6.23 -4.05 -18.54
N GLU A 99 -6.66 -2.99 -19.24
CA GLU A 99 -6.07 -2.58 -20.52
C GLU A 99 -4.63 -2.07 -20.35
N LYS A 100 -4.33 -1.41 -19.24
CA LYS A 100 -2.98 -0.84 -18.96
C LYS A 100 -1.98 -1.91 -18.50
N ASP A 101 -2.45 -2.94 -17.82
CA ASP A 101 -1.62 -4.06 -17.35
C ASP A 101 -2.36 -5.38 -17.50
N SER A 102 -2.05 -6.09 -18.57
CA SER A 102 -2.65 -7.40 -18.87
C SER A 102 -2.20 -8.52 -17.94
N SER A 103 -1.19 -8.28 -17.09
CA SER A 103 -0.72 -9.25 -16.08
C SER A 103 -1.61 -9.29 -14.84
N LEU A 104 -2.50 -8.30 -14.64
CA LEU A 104 -3.43 -8.28 -13.53
C LEU A 104 -4.36 -9.49 -13.58
N CYS A 105 -4.35 -10.27 -12.50
CA CYS A 105 -5.21 -11.43 -12.31
C CYS A 105 -6.05 -11.26 -11.06
N TYR A 106 -7.34 -11.59 -11.16
CA TYR A 106 -8.24 -11.57 -10.01
C TYR A 106 -7.93 -12.75 -9.09
N ASP A 107 -7.77 -12.49 -7.80
CA ASP A 107 -7.62 -13.48 -6.74
C ASP A 107 -8.93 -13.58 -5.95
N ASP A 108 -9.58 -14.74 -6.04
CA ASP A 108 -10.87 -15.00 -5.38
C ASP A 108 -10.76 -15.04 -3.84
N TRP A 109 -9.59 -15.39 -3.33
CA TRP A 109 -9.36 -15.49 -1.89
C TRP A 109 -9.21 -14.11 -1.24
N ASN A 110 -8.39 -13.25 -1.85
CA ASN A 110 -8.14 -11.90 -1.36
C ASN A 110 -9.17 -10.88 -1.89
N GLU A 111 -9.99 -11.27 -2.87
CA GLU A 111 -10.99 -10.41 -3.52
C GLU A 111 -10.36 -9.13 -4.12
N ASP A 112 -9.20 -9.28 -4.72
CA ASP A 112 -8.47 -8.19 -5.36
C ASP A 112 -7.88 -8.61 -6.71
N TYR A 113 -7.31 -7.64 -7.44
CA TYR A 113 -6.53 -7.89 -8.65
C TYR A 113 -5.05 -7.76 -8.32
N GLU A 114 -4.28 -8.78 -8.66
CA GLU A 114 -2.88 -8.88 -8.32
C GLU A 114 -1.99 -8.84 -9.56
N SER A 115 -0.90 -8.10 -9.45
CA SER A 115 0.20 -8.07 -10.40
C SER A 115 1.53 -8.08 -9.65
N ASP A 116 2.62 -8.10 -10.39
CA ASP A 116 3.96 -8.11 -9.81
C ASP A 116 4.24 -6.78 -9.09
N GLY A 117 4.32 -6.85 -7.76
CA GLY A 117 4.66 -5.73 -6.89
C GLY A 117 3.53 -4.78 -6.52
N TYR A 118 2.30 -5.00 -6.99
CA TYR A 118 1.16 -4.22 -6.56
C TYR A 118 -0.16 -4.98 -6.65
N TRP A 119 -1.14 -4.55 -5.84
CA TRP A 119 -2.51 -5.04 -5.85
C TRP A 119 -3.47 -3.88 -5.98
N ILE A 120 -4.63 -4.12 -6.61
CA ILE A 120 -5.73 -3.14 -6.66
C ILE A 120 -7.01 -3.78 -6.16
N GLU A 121 -7.81 -3.02 -5.42
CA GLU A 121 -9.15 -3.41 -5.00
C GLU A 121 -10.21 -2.68 -5.83
N GLU A 122 -11.32 -3.35 -6.05
CA GLU A 122 -12.46 -2.81 -6.78
C GLU A 122 -13.55 -2.32 -5.83
N ASP A 123 -14.07 -1.15 -6.10
CA ASP A 123 -15.37 -0.73 -5.58
C ASP A 123 -16.45 -1.36 -6.47
N ASN A 124 -17.17 -2.35 -5.94
CA ASN A 124 -18.18 -3.10 -6.69
C ASN A 124 -19.38 -2.24 -7.11
N ALA A 125 -19.67 -1.14 -6.42
CA ALA A 125 -20.76 -0.23 -6.77
C ALA A 125 -20.45 0.57 -8.04
N THR A 126 -19.18 0.91 -8.28
CA THR A 126 -18.76 1.75 -9.40
C THR A 126 -17.89 1.03 -10.42
N SER A 127 -17.45 -0.22 -10.12
CA SER A 127 -16.49 -0.99 -10.91
C SER A 127 -15.19 -0.24 -11.15
N SER A 128 -14.74 0.52 -10.16
CA SER A 128 -13.55 1.35 -10.21
C SER A 128 -12.50 0.90 -9.19
N VAL A 129 -11.25 1.31 -9.41
CA VAL A 129 -10.14 1.08 -8.48
C VAL A 129 -10.38 1.89 -7.21
N SER A 130 -10.63 1.21 -6.09
CA SER A 130 -10.84 1.85 -4.78
C SER A 130 -9.53 2.04 -4.01
N SER A 131 -8.56 1.15 -4.18
CA SER A 131 -7.25 1.24 -3.55
C SER A 131 -6.16 0.63 -4.41
N ILE A 132 -4.93 1.10 -4.19
CA ILE A 132 -3.71 0.53 -4.77
C ILE A 132 -2.74 0.27 -3.62
N SER A 133 -2.23 -0.96 -3.53
CA SER A 133 -1.21 -1.36 -2.58
C SER A 133 0.10 -1.63 -3.30
N ILE A 134 1.19 -1.01 -2.85
CA ILE A 134 2.55 -1.38 -3.23
C ILE A 134 3.31 -1.86 -1.99
N PHE A 135 4.25 -2.77 -2.16
CA PHE A 135 4.87 -3.47 -1.02
C PHE A 135 6.28 -3.94 -1.35
N ILE A 136 6.99 -4.40 -0.31
CA ILE A 136 8.31 -5.01 -0.45
C ILE A 136 8.18 -6.44 -1.00
N PRO A 137 9.20 -6.97 -1.72
CA PRO A 137 9.13 -8.31 -2.31
C PRO A 137 8.91 -9.44 -1.31
N GLU A 138 9.33 -9.27 -0.06
CA GLU A 138 9.17 -10.26 1.01
C GLU A 138 7.70 -10.59 1.30
N VAL A 139 6.77 -9.67 1.01
CA VAL A 139 5.32 -9.91 1.15
C VAL A 139 4.86 -11.05 0.25
N LEU A 140 5.51 -11.27 -0.89
CA LEU A 140 5.21 -12.33 -1.84
C LEU A 140 5.85 -13.68 -1.47
N ASN A 141 6.69 -13.72 -0.44
CA ASN A 141 7.35 -14.94 0.03
C ASN A 141 6.53 -15.59 1.13
N ASP A 142 5.89 -16.73 0.85
CA ASP A 142 5.02 -17.44 1.78
C ASP A 142 5.72 -17.82 3.09
N GLU A 143 6.98 -18.21 3.05
CA GLU A 143 7.74 -18.57 4.27
C GLU A 143 7.94 -17.34 5.17
N VAL A 144 8.26 -16.18 4.60
CA VAL A 144 8.41 -14.92 5.33
C VAL A 144 7.04 -14.44 5.81
N PHE A 145 6.02 -14.57 4.99
CA PHE A 145 4.64 -14.22 5.33
C PHE A 145 4.13 -15.02 6.54
N GLU A 146 4.29 -16.33 6.52
CA GLU A 146 3.90 -17.21 7.63
C GLU A 146 4.66 -16.86 8.92
N GLN A 147 5.94 -16.50 8.81
CA GLN A 147 6.78 -16.11 9.94
C GLN A 147 6.33 -14.79 10.58
N TYR A 148 5.96 -13.79 9.80
CA TYR A 148 5.67 -12.43 10.29
C TYR A 148 4.19 -12.06 10.25
N CYS A 149 3.34 -12.84 9.60
CA CYS A 149 1.91 -12.54 9.44
C CYS A 149 1.65 -11.11 8.92
N TRP A 150 2.33 -10.78 7.83
CA TRP A 150 2.18 -9.48 7.19
C TRP A 150 0.73 -9.07 6.93
#